data_a38f4b73b141574bf7a6771d0a3fbd96
#
_entry.id   a38f4b73b141574bf7a6771d0a3fbd96
#
_cell.length_a   1.000
_cell.length_b   1.000
_cell.length_c   1.000
_cell.angle_alpha   90.00
_cell.angle_beta   90.00
_cell.angle_gamma   90.00
#
_symmetry.space_group_name_H-M   'P 1'
#
loop_
_entity.id
_entity.type
_entity.pdbx_description
1 polymer ?
#
loop_
_entity_poly.entity_id
_entity_poly.type
_entity_poly.pdbx_seq_one_letter_code
_entity_poly.pdbx_strand_id
1 'polypeptide(L)'
;MTTAPLDRTDESLIALRRILRATELYARDLAHAVGLSPAQLRVLQIVDQKTSATPKALAKQMGVSQATVTSLVDKLVAQKLVERVPSELDRRQTNVVVTELGHSRLTDAPDALQQRYVRAFMKLADWEQAQLVSSLERVADMLDAKGIDAAPVLTTGEIQDARKKNGEAGK
;
A
#
# COMPACT_ATOMS: atom_id res chain seq x y z
N MET A 1 -2.98 16.97 40.04
CA MET A 1 -2.79 15.54 39.66
C MET A 1 -1.54 15.48 38.81
N THR A 2 -0.41 15.07 39.38
CA THR A 2 0.88 14.98 38.67
C THR A 2 0.83 13.68 37.87
N THR A 3 0.72 13.80 36.55
CA THR A 3 0.84 12.64 35.65
C THR A 3 2.28 12.14 35.77
N ALA A 4 2.47 10.89 36.17
CA ALA A 4 3.79 10.27 36.16
C ALA A 4 4.39 10.40 34.76
N PRO A 5 5.72 10.63 34.61
CA PRO A 5 6.35 10.67 33.31
C PRO A 5 6.10 9.33 32.61
N LEU A 6 5.70 9.40 31.33
CA LEU A 6 5.49 8.21 30.49
C LEU A 6 6.79 7.41 30.43
N ASP A 7 6.69 6.09 30.62
CA ASP A 7 7.80 5.19 30.36
C ASP A 7 8.11 5.16 28.85
N ARG A 8 9.36 4.89 28.47
CA ARG A 8 9.79 4.75 27.06
C ARG A 8 8.95 3.74 26.29
N THR A 9 8.44 2.72 26.96
CA THR A 9 7.51 1.75 26.39
C THR A 9 6.21 2.42 25.99
N ASP A 10 5.63 3.25 26.87
CA ASP A 10 4.42 3.99 26.59
C ASP A 10 4.61 4.99 25.45
N GLU A 11 5.73 5.73 25.43
CA GLU A 11 6.06 6.66 24.37
C GLU A 11 6.16 5.95 23.00
N SER A 12 6.83 4.80 22.97
CA SER A 12 6.97 3.97 21.78
C SER A 12 5.63 3.44 21.28
N LEU A 13 4.77 2.93 22.17
CA LEU A 13 3.43 2.48 21.84
C LEU A 13 2.52 3.61 21.31
N ILE A 14 2.64 4.80 21.90
CA ILE A 14 1.91 5.98 21.43
C ILE A 14 2.36 6.36 20.02
N ALA A 15 3.67 6.36 19.74
CA ALA A 15 4.19 6.65 18.42
C ALA A 15 3.70 5.62 17.38
N LEU A 16 3.75 4.32 17.71
CA LEU A 16 3.25 3.26 16.86
C LEU A 16 1.74 3.41 16.57
N ARG A 17 0.93 3.66 17.60
CA ARG A 17 -0.52 3.89 17.42
C ARG A 17 -0.81 5.12 16.55
N ARG A 18 -0.01 6.18 16.66
CA ARG A 18 -0.15 7.37 15.79
C ARG A 18 0.13 7.03 14.33
N ILE A 19 1.16 6.22 14.06
CA ILE A 19 1.49 5.75 12.70
C ILE A 19 0.34 4.92 12.14
N LEU A 20 -0.11 3.90 12.87
CA LEU A 20 -1.22 3.05 12.46
C LEU A 20 -2.49 3.86 12.20
N ARG A 21 -2.82 4.79 13.10
CA ARG A 21 -3.99 5.65 12.91
C ARG A 21 -3.88 6.58 11.71
N ALA A 22 -2.70 7.14 11.46
CA ALA A 22 -2.47 7.97 10.29
C ALA A 22 -2.66 7.16 8.99
N THR A 23 -2.15 5.93 8.91
CA THR A 23 -2.34 5.06 7.73
C THR A 23 -3.80 4.71 7.50
N GLU A 24 -4.58 4.43 8.55
CA GLU A 24 -6.02 4.17 8.44
C GLU A 24 -6.81 5.37 7.92
N LEU A 25 -6.55 6.56 8.48
CA LEU A 25 -7.23 7.79 8.06
C LEU A 25 -6.92 8.11 6.60
N TYR A 26 -5.66 8.04 6.20
CA TYR A 26 -5.27 8.27 4.82
C TYR A 26 -5.90 7.28 3.85
N ALA A 27 -5.96 5.99 4.20
CA ALA A 27 -6.61 4.99 3.37
C ALA A 27 -8.11 5.28 3.18
N ARG A 28 -8.78 5.82 4.20
CA ARG A 28 -10.18 6.24 4.10
C ARG A 28 -10.35 7.48 3.23
N ASP A 29 -9.53 8.50 3.44
CA ASP A 29 -9.61 9.75 2.69
C ASP A 29 -9.33 9.51 1.22
N LEU A 30 -8.31 8.71 0.91
CA LEU A 30 -7.96 8.32 -0.45
C LEU A 30 -9.11 7.54 -1.12
N ALA A 31 -9.64 6.54 -0.44
CA ALA A 31 -10.76 5.75 -0.96
C ALA A 31 -11.99 6.63 -1.21
N HIS A 32 -12.30 7.55 -0.29
CA HIS A 32 -13.40 8.49 -0.44
C HIS A 32 -13.20 9.42 -1.65
N ALA A 33 -11.99 9.95 -1.82
CA ALA A 33 -11.65 10.85 -2.93
C ALA A 33 -11.85 10.18 -4.31
N VAL A 34 -11.61 8.88 -4.42
CA VAL A 34 -11.82 8.11 -5.66
C VAL A 34 -13.19 7.42 -5.73
N GLY A 35 -14.06 7.66 -4.75
CA GLY A 35 -15.42 7.09 -4.71
C GLY A 35 -15.47 5.59 -4.41
N LEU A 36 -14.49 5.07 -3.67
CA LEU A 36 -14.36 3.67 -3.29
C LEU A 36 -14.41 3.48 -1.78
N SER A 37 -14.68 2.25 -1.32
CA SER A 37 -14.36 1.88 0.03
C SER A 37 -12.86 1.55 0.17
N PRO A 38 -12.25 1.62 1.37
CA PRO A 38 -10.85 1.24 1.57
C PRO A 38 -10.53 -0.17 1.08
N ALA A 39 -11.45 -1.13 1.26
CA ALA A 39 -11.27 -2.50 0.79
C ALA A 39 -11.31 -2.61 -0.75
N GLN A 40 -12.20 -1.87 -1.42
CA GLN A 40 -12.23 -1.81 -2.88
C GLN A 40 -10.96 -1.17 -3.44
N LEU A 41 -10.54 -0.05 -2.86
CA LEU A 41 -9.29 0.61 -3.25
C LEU A 41 -8.10 -0.36 -3.09
N ARG A 42 -8.04 -1.12 -2.00
CA ARG A 42 -6.98 -2.10 -1.78
C ARG A 42 -6.97 -3.20 -2.84
N VAL A 43 -8.13 -3.73 -3.23
CA VAL A 43 -8.23 -4.70 -4.34
C VAL A 43 -7.68 -4.07 -5.63
N LEU A 44 -8.14 -2.87 -5.97
CA LEU A 44 -7.73 -2.17 -7.20
C LEU A 44 -6.21 -1.95 -7.23
N GLN A 45 -5.61 -1.50 -6.13
CA GLN A 45 -4.17 -1.32 -5.99
C GLN A 45 -3.37 -2.62 -6.17
N ILE A 46 -3.82 -3.74 -5.56
CA ILE A 46 -3.13 -5.03 -5.68
C ILE A 46 -3.18 -5.54 -7.12
N VAL A 47 -4.33 -5.39 -7.79
CA VAL A 47 -4.46 -5.84 -9.19
C VAL A 47 -3.62 -4.98 -10.12
N ASP A 48 -3.59 -3.68 -9.91
CA ASP A 48 -2.77 -2.74 -10.69
C ASP A 48 -1.28 -3.09 -10.61
N GLN A 49 -0.78 -3.36 -9.41
CA GLN A 49 0.63 -3.73 -9.20
C GLN A 49 1.03 -5.05 -9.85
N LYS A 50 0.13 -6.03 -9.83
CA LYS A 50 0.40 -7.39 -10.34
C LYS A 50 0.03 -7.55 -11.80
N THR A 51 -0.49 -6.50 -12.43
CA THR A 51 -1.09 -6.52 -13.78
C THR A 51 -2.32 -7.44 -13.85
N SER A 52 -2.33 -8.54 -13.14
CA SER A 52 -3.48 -9.43 -12.99
C SER A 52 -3.42 -10.22 -11.68
N ALA A 53 -4.58 -10.59 -11.12
CA ALA A 53 -4.64 -11.43 -9.92
C ALA A 53 -5.89 -12.31 -9.92
N THR A 54 -5.77 -13.54 -9.41
CA THR A 54 -6.94 -14.39 -9.17
C THR A 54 -7.67 -13.95 -7.89
N PRO A 55 -9.00 -14.14 -7.78
CA PRO A 55 -9.73 -13.89 -6.54
C PRO A 55 -9.16 -14.63 -5.32
N LYS A 56 -8.63 -15.84 -5.51
CA LYS A 56 -7.96 -16.61 -4.46
C LYS A 56 -6.66 -15.95 -3.98
N ALA A 57 -5.85 -15.44 -4.90
CA ALA A 57 -4.61 -14.72 -4.56
C ALA A 57 -4.90 -13.41 -3.82
N LEU A 58 -5.92 -12.67 -4.28
CA LEU A 58 -6.39 -11.45 -3.61
C LEU A 58 -6.87 -11.75 -2.18
N ALA A 59 -7.68 -12.81 -1.99
CA ALA A 59 -8.17 -13.22 -0.67
C ALA A 59 -7.02 -13.54 0.30
N LYS A 60 -6.02 -14.29 -0.17
CA LYS A 60 -4.82 -14.60 0.62
C LYS A 60 -4.05 -13.34 1.00
N GLN A 61 -3.82 -12.43 0.06
CA GLN A 61 -3.04 -11.22 0.30
C GLN A 61 -3.76 -10.20 1.19
N MET A 62 -5.10 -10.16 1.11
CA MET A 62 -5.92 -9.27 1.95
C MET A 62 -6.26 -9.86 3.32
N GLY A 63 -6.01 -11.15 3.55
CA GLY A 63 -6.40 -11.83 4.80
C GLY A 63 -7.91 -11.96 5.00
N VAL A 64 -8.69 -12.06 3.91
CA VAL A 64 -10.15 -12.16 3.94
C VAL A 64 -10.65 -13.40 3.19
N SER A 65 -11.95 -13.72 3.33
CA SER A 65 -12.55 -14.83 2.60
C SER A 65 -12.62 -14.57 1.08
N GLN A 66 -12.60 -15.64 0.27
CA GLN A 66 -12.77 -15.53 -1.17
C GLN A 66 -14.15 -14.95 -1.54
N ALA A 67 -15.19 -15.24 -0.76
CA ALA A 67 -16.52 -14.67 -0.95
C ALA A 67 -16.51 -13.13 -0.77
N THR A 68 -15.78 -12.62 0.23
CA THR A 68 -15.59 -11.19 0.44
C THR A 68 -14.91 -10.54 -0.77
N VAL A 69 -13.82 -11.15 -1.28
CA VAL A 69 -13.12 -10.63 -2.48
C VAL A 69 -14.03 -10.66 -3.69
N THR A 70 -14.78 -11.74 -3.89
CA THR A 70 -15.73 -11.83 -5.02
C THR A 70 -16.71 -10.66 -5.00
N SER A 71 -17.30 -10.37 -3.84
CA SER A 71 -18.22 -9.23 -3.69
C SER A 71 -17.54 -7.87 -3.94
N LEU A 72 -16.28 -7.69 -3.50
CA LEU A 72 -15.52 -6.47 -3.77
C LEU A 72 -15.21 -6.30 -5.26
N VAL A 73 -14.79 -7.40 -5.92
CA VAL A 73 -14.52 -7.42 -7.37
C VAL A 73 -15.80 -7.16 -8.17
N ASP A 74 -16.94 -7.74 -7.79
CA ASP A 74 -18.22 -7.47 -8.45
C ASP A 74 -18.58 -5.99 -8.44
N LYS A 75 -18.37 -5.31 -7.32
CA LYS A 75 -18.59 -3.86 -7.20
C LYS A 75 -17.64 -3.05 -8.07
N LEU A 76 -16.37 -3.46 -8.17
CA LEU A 76 -15.39 -2.80 -9.04
C LEU A 76 -15.69 -3.02 -10.52
N VAL A 77 -16.13 -4.23 -10.89
CA VAL A 77 -16.60 -4.53 -12.26
C VAL A 77 -17.82 -3.68 -12.62
N ALA A 78 -18.80 -3.55 -11.72
CA ALA A 78 -19.96 -2.70 -11.93
C ALA A 78 -19.59 -1.23 -12.15
N GLN A 79 -18.50 -0.77 -11.53
CA GLN A 79 -17.94 0.58 -11.74
C GLN A 79 -16.97 0.65 -12.93
N LYS A 80 -16.76 -0.44 -13.65
CA LYS A 80 -15.84 -0.55 -14.81
C LYS A 80 -14.36 -0.23 -14.45
N LEU A 81 -13.97 -0.41 -13.22
CA LEU A 81 -12.60 -0.16 -12.75
C LEU A 81 -11.70 -1.39 -12.91
N VAL A 82 -12.31 -2.57 -12.91
CA VAL A 82 -11.63 -3.84 -13.21
C VAL A 82 -12.51 -4.66 -14.13
N GLU A 83 -11.92 -5.62 -14.80
CA GLU A 83 -12.63 -6.63 -15.59
C GLU A 83 -12.13 -8.03 -15.27
N ARG A 84 -12.96 -9.02 -15.61
CA ARG A 84 -12.63 -10.43 -15.50
C ARG A 84 -12.20 -10.97 -16.83
N VAL A 85 -11.01 -11.55 -16.88
CA VAL A 85 -10.48 -12.19 -18.09
C VAL A 85 -10.18 -13.66 -17.81
N PRO A 86 -10.40 -14.57 -18.77
CA PRO A 86 -9.96 -15.97 -18.62
C PRO A 86 -8.45 -16.03 -18.42
N SER A 87 -7.98 -16.91 -17.56
CA SER A 87 -6.53 -17.13 -17.39
C SER A 87 -5.98 -17.82 -18.65
N GLU A 88 -4.83 -17.34 -19.14
CA GLU A 88 -4.13 -17.97 -20.27
C GLU A 88 -3.54 -19.33 -19.88
N LEU A 89 -3.18 -19.50 -18.60
CA LEU A 89 -2.57 -20.73 -18.08
C LEU A 89 -3.60 -21.81 -17.73
N ASP A 90 -4.78 -21.41 -17.25
CA ASP A 90 -5.85 -22.33 -16.89
C ASP A 90 -7.21 -21.65 -17.17
N ARG A 91 -7.86 -22.05 -18.26
CA ARG A 91 -9.17 -21.51 -18.70
C ARG A 91 -10.30 -21.71 -17.67
N ARG A 92 -10.10 -22.54 -16.65
CA ARG A 92 -11.03 -22.69 -15.53
C ARG A 92 -10.90 -21.60 -14.49
N GLN A 93 -9.81 -20.84 -14.54
CA GLN A 93 -9.56 -19.71 -13.65
C GLN A 93 -9.87 -18.40 -14.34
N THR A 94 -10.37 -17.47 -13.55
CA THR A 94 -10.65 -16.11 -13.99
C THR A 94 -9.67 -15.17 -13.26
N ASN A 95 -8.96 -14.37 -14.02
CA ASN A 95 -8.13 -13.29 -13.51
C ASN A 95 -8.94 -12.00 -13.45
N VAL A 96 -8.56 -11.14 -12.55
CA VAL A 96 -9.02 -9.75 -12.46
C VAL A 96 -7.90 -8.87 -12.98
N VAL A 97 -8.21 -7.94 -13.88
CA VAL A 97 -7.28 -6.95 -14.43
C VAL A 97 -7.87 -5.56 -14.27
N VAL A 98 -7.00 -4.55 -14.15
CA VAL A 98 -7.43 -3.14 -14.07
C VAL A 98 -7.75 -2.63 -15.47
N THR A 99 -8.82 -1.86 -15.59
CA THR A 99 -9.15 -1.15 -16.82
C THR A 99 -8.41 0.17 -16.91
N GLU A 100 -8.38 0.80 -18.08
CA GLU A 100 -7.88 2.16 -18.28
C GLU A 100 -8.49 3.14 -17.27
N LEU A 101 -9.82 3.05 -17.07
CA LEU A 101 -10.53 3.88 -16.09
C LEU A 101 -10.08 3.59 -14.65
N GLY A 102 -9.83 2.32 -14.32
CA GLY A 102 -9.32 1.94 -13.00
C GLY A 102 -7.93 2.50 -12.76
N HIS A 103 -7.06 2.45 -13.74
CA HIS A 103 -5.72 3.00 -13.69
C HIS A 103 -5.74 4.53 -13.53
N SER A 104 -6.53 5.24 -14.33
CA SER A 104 -6.73 6.70 -14.21
C SER A 104 -7.21 7.08 -12.82
N ARG A 105 -8.17 6.34 -12.23
CA ARG A 105 -8.65 6.58 -10.87
C ARG A 105 -7.57 6.45 -9.80
N LEU A 106 -6.63 5.53 -9.97
CA LEU A 106 -5.49 5.40 -9.05
C LEU A 106 -4.48 6.53 -9.23
N THR A 107 -4.26 6.97 -10.47
CA THR A 107 -3.31 8.03 -10.81
C THR A 107 -3.80 9.41 -10.38
N ASP A 108 -5.10 9.67 -10.53
CA ASP A 108 -5.74 10.94 -10.16
C ASP A 108 -6.00 11.05 -8.64
N ALA A 109 -5.68 10.00 -7.89
CA ALA A 109 -5.86 10.00 -6.44
C ALA A 109 -4.95 11.04 -5.75
N PRO A 110 -5.47 11.75 -4.73
CA PRO A 110 -4.65 12.72 -4.01
C PRO A 110 -3.42 12.07 -3.39
N ASP A 111 -2.42 12.89 -3.17
CA ASP A 111 -1.10 12.52 -2.67
C ASP A 111 -1.12 11.44 -1.58
N ALA A 112 -0.71 10.25 -1.93
CA ALA A 112 -0.73 9.13 -1.01
C ALA A 112 0.21 9.38 0.17
N LEU A 113 -0.15 8.88 1.35
CA LEU A 113 0.69 8.95 2.56
C LEU A 113 2.15 8.57 2.26
N GLN A 114 2.34 7.59 1.39
CA GLN A 114 3.65 7.13 0.97
C GLN A 114 4.46 8.18 0.21
N GLN A 115 3.84 8.91 -0.72
CA GLN A 115 4.52 9.99 -1.45
C GLN A 115 4.94 11.11 -0.50
N ARG A 116 4.06 11.46 0.45
CA ARG A 116 4.38 12.44 1.49
C ARG A 116 5.54 11.95 2.38
N TYR A 117 5.51 10.67 2.78
CA TYR A 117 6.59 10.07 3.56
C TYR A 117 7.90 10.07 2.76
N VAL A 118 7.90 9.62 1.50
CA VAL A 118 9.08 9.59 0.63
C VAL A 118 9.69 10.98 0.47
N ARG A 119 8.88 12.01 0.20
CA ARG A 119 9.38 13.39 0.10
C ARG A 119 10.00 13.90 1.41
N ALA A 120 9.46 13.52 2.55
CA ALA A 120 10.04 13.88 3.84
C ALA A 120 11.32 13.09 4.11
N PHE A 121 11.32 11.79 3.84
CA PHE A 121 12.46 10.90 4.01
C PHE A 121 13.67 11.30 3.16
N MET A 122 13.45 11.66 1.89
CA MET A 122 14.52 12.11 0.97
C MET A 122 15.17 13.44 1.38
N LYS A 123 14.60 14.20 2.31
CA LYS A 123 15.20 15.43 2.88
C LYS A 123 16.11 15.15 4.07
N LEU A 124 16.07 13.97 4.62
CA LEU A 124 16.93 13.57 5.72
C LEU A 124 18.37 13.33 5.23
N ALA A 125 19.34 13.56 6.10
CA ALA A 125 20.71 13.16 5.82
C ALA A 125 20.84 11.63 5.76
N ASP A 126 21.84 11.11 5.06
CA ASP A 126 22.03 9.67 4.85
C ASP A 126 22.06 8.86 6.15
N TRP A 127 22.76 9.36 7.18
CA TRP A 127 22.80 8.72 8.49
C TRP A 127 21.43 8.70 9.22
N GLU A 128 20.59 9.74 9.03
CA GLU A 128 19.25 9.79 9.60
C GLU A 128 18.34 8.77 8.90
N GLN A 129 18.47 8.65 7.58
CA GLN A 129 17.75 7.65 6.79
C GLN A 129 18.14 6.24 7.26
N ALA A 130 19.43 5.95 7.40
CA ALA A 130 19.93 4.66 7.86
C ALA A 130 19.42 4.32 9.28
N GLN A 131 19.45 5.29 10.20
CA GLN A 131 18.94 5.12 11.55
C GLN A 131 17.43 4.84 11.57
N LEU A 132 16.67 5.58 10.77
CA LEU A 132 15.22 5.41 10.69
C LEU A 132 14.85 4.03 10.12
N VAL A 133 15.52 3.59 9.05
CA VAL A 133 15.31 2.25 8.46
C VAL A 133 15.61 1.17 9.50
N SER A 134 16.77 1.23 10.17
CA SER A 134 17.14 0.25 11.20
C SER A 134 16.12 0.20 12.34
N SER A 135 15.60 1.37 12.77
CA SER A 135 14.59 1.44 13.83
C SER A 135 13.26 0.84 13.40
N LEU A 136 12.81 1.12 12.19
CA LEU A 136 11.56 0.57 11.65
C LEU A 136 11.64 -0.94 11.44
N GLU A 137 12.78 -1.46 10.95
CA GLU A 137 13.00 -2.89 10.80
C GLU A 137 12.96 -3.61 12.15
N ARG A 138 13.58 -3.01 13.18
CA ARG A 138 13.52 -3.56 14.53
C ARG A 138 12.10 -3.60 15.09
N VAL A 139 11.29 -2.57 14.83
CA VAL A 139 9.87 -2.56 15.22
C VAL A 139 9.09 -3.64 14.47
N ALA A 140 9.34 -3.81 13.17
CA ALA A 140 8.72 -4.87 12.38
C ALA A 140 9.07 -6.27 12.92
N ASP A 141 10.32 -6.49 13.32
CA ASP A 141 10.75 -7.73 13.97
C ASP A 141 10.03 -8.02 15.29
N MET A 142 9.87 -7.00 16.14
CA MET A 142 9.15 -7.11 17.42
C MET A 142 7.67 -7.47 17.22
N LEU A 143 7.11 -7.19 16.05
CA LEU A 143 5.72 -7.47 15.68
C LEU A 143 5.56 -8.74 14.83
N ASP A 144 6.61 -9.56 14.69
CA ASP A 144 6.63 -10.75 13.83
C ASP A 144 6.21 -10.46 12.37
N ALA A 145 6.47 -9.23 11.90
CA ALA A 145 6.00 -8.74 10.60
C ALA A 145 6.95 -9.06 9.42
N LYS A 146 8.07 -9.73 9.64
CA LYS A 146 9.04 -10.10 8.57
C LYS A 146 8.43 -10.90 7.42
N GLY A 147 7.44 -11.72 7.71
CA GLY A 147 6.76 -12.56 6.71
C GLY A 147 5.60 -11.89 5.99
N ILE A 148 5.29 -10.66 6.36
CA ILE A 148 4.22 -9.89 5.71
C ILE A 148 4.76 -9.32 4.41
N ASP A 149 4.13 -9.72 3.28
CA ASP A 149 4.42 -9.10 1.98
C ASP A 149 3.98 -7.63 2.03
N ALA A 150 4.95 -6.78 2.30
CA ALA A 150 4.81 -5.33 2.36
C ALA A 150 5.38 -4.67 1.11
N ALA A 151 5.40 -5.39 -0.03
CA ALA A 151 5.84 -4.82 -1.30
C ALA A 151 5.20 -3.44 -1.46
N PRO A 152 6.00 -2.40 -1.65
CA PRO A 152 5.49 -1.04 -1.64
C PRO A 152 4.46 -0.87 -2.73
N VAL A 153 3.30 -0.32 -2.36
CA VAL A 153 2.36 0.27 -3.30
C VAL A 153 3.04 1.57 -3.79
N LEU A 154 4.18 1.41 -4.42
CA LEU A 154 4.86 2.51 -5.07
C LEU A 154 4.19 2.68 -6.42
N THR A 155 3.35 3.68 -6.54
CA THR A 155 3.02 4.21 -7.85
C THR A 155 4.34 4.60 -8.51
N THR A 156 4.76 3.73 -9.35
CA THR A 156 5.97 3.73 -10.11
C THR A 156 5.94 4.86 -11.13
N GLY A 157 6.73 5.84 -10.99
CA GLY A 157 7.05 6.83 -12.01
C GLY A 157 8.30 7.57 -11.60
N GLU A 158 8.29 8.14 -10.41
CA GLU A 158 9.33 9.10 -10.02
C GLU A 158 10.53 8.50 -9.27
N ILE A 159 10.41 7.28 -8.70
CA ILE A 159 11.50 6.70 -7.90
C ILE A 159 12.55 5.99 -8.77
N GLN A 160 12.16 5.46 -9.93
CA GLN A 160 13.13 4.90 -10.87
C GLN A 160 14.02 5.99 -11.50
N ASP A 161 13.49 7.18 -11.74
CA ASP A 161 14.26 8.31 -12.26
C ASP A 161 15.23 8.91 -11.23
N ALA A 162 14.87 8.90 -9.94
CA ALA A 162 15.75 9.35 -8.87
C ALA A 162 16.97 8.41 -8.67
N ARG A 163 16.79 7.09 -8.83
CA ARG A 163 17.90 6.13 -8.79
C ARG A 163 18.83 6.21 -9.99
N LYS A 164 18.28 6.49 -11.19
CA LYS A 164 19.13 6.69 -12.39
C LYS A 164 19.96 7.98 -12.30
N LYS A 165 19.40 9.08 -11.80
CA LYS A 165 20.14 10.34 -11.64
C LYS A 165 21.28 10.26 -10.60
N ASN A 166 21.11 9.49 -9.52
CA ASN A 166 22.16 9.34 -8.51
C ASN A 166 23.22 8.28 -8.88
N GLY A 167 22.94 7.38 -9.84
CA GLY A 167 23.90 6.39 -10.34
C GLY A 167 24.86 6.93 -11.41
N GLU A 168 24.53 8.03 -12.08
CA GLU A 168 25.36 8.64 -13.12
C GLU A 168 26.27 9.76 -12.62
N ALA A 169 26.08 10.23 -11.38
CA ALA A 169 26.93 11.26 -10.77
C ALA A 169 28.15 10.71 -10.00
N GLY A 170 28.38 9.41 -10.04
CA GLY A 170 29.46 8.71 -9.30
C GLY A 170 30.46 7.95 -10.18
N LYS A 171 30.66 8.40 -11.43
CA LYS A 171 31.79 7.90 -12.28
C LYS A 171 32.69 9.04 -12.70
#